data_679dc10dfb17cf59eb9e38709459b2f1
#
_entry.id   679dc10dfb17cf59eb9e38709459b2f1
#
_cell.length_a   1.000
_cell.length_b   1.000
_cell.length_c   1.000
_cell.angle_alpha   90.00
_cell.angle_beta   90.00
_cell.angle_gamma   90.00
#
_symmetry.space_group_name_H-M   'P 1'
#
loop_
_entity.id
_entity.type
_entity.pdbx_description
1 polymer ?
#
loop_
_entity_poly.entity_id
_entity_poly.type
_entity_poly.pdbx_seq_one_letter_code
_entity_poly.pdbx_strand_id
1 'polypeptide(L)'
;MVQANLTIFKFYINLMEYLSEALSKKYPNTSSEDPHHYETIIFKKIVHMFHSFEFLITKEQDEVSARCLLRGILDSVTTYCFIYERADENEIMFRHYLYALDSLDSYKKSCQVYSNANTVTQIVEDLIGQNTEYLHNLPY
;
A
#
# COMPACT_ATOMS: atom_id res chain seq x y z
N MET A 1 -29.29 7.68 13.78
CA MET A 1 -28.72 6.80 12.72
C MET A 1 -27.26 7.12 12.44
N VAL A 2 -26.84 8.37 12.23
CA VAL A 2 -25.44 8.77 11.97
C VAL A 2 -24.51 8.35 13.10
N GLN A 3 -24.90 8.55 14.37
CA GLN A 3 -24.07 8.26 15.54
C GLN A 3 -23.80 6.75 15.73
N ALA A 4 -24.76 5.89 15.40
CA ALA A 4 -24.57 4.44 15.44
C ALA A 4 -23.57 3.97 14.38
N ASN A 5 -23.65 4.52 13.17
CA ASN A 5 -22.71 4.20 12.09
C ASN A 5 -21.28 4.64 12.43
N LEU A 6 -21.10 5.79 13.09
CA LEU A 6 -19.80 6.26 13.52
C LEU A 6 -19.19 5.36 14.61
N THR A 7 -20.00 4.85 15.54
CA THR A 7 -19.55 3.91 16.57
C THR A 7 -19.08 2.59 15.95
N ILE A 8 -19.82 2.07 14.99
CA ILE A 8 -19.44 0.86 14.25
C ILE A 8 -18.15 1.10 13.47
N PHE A 9 -18.03 2.24 12.80
CA PHE A 9 -16.83 2.61 12.06
C PHE A 9 -15.59 2.67 12.96
N LYS A 10 -15.68 3.30 14.13
CA LYS A 10 -14.60 3.33 15.13
C LYS A 10 -14.21 1.94 15.61
N PHE A 11 -15.19 1.07 15.83
CA PHE A 11 -14.90 -0.32 16.19
C PHE A 11 -14.05 -1.03 15.13
N TYR A 12 -14.36 -0.85 13.84
CA TYR A 12 -13.56 -1.44 12.76
C TYR A 12 -12.16 -0.84 12.67
N ILE A 13 -11.99 0.47 12.88
CA ILE A 13 -10.64 1.08 12.92
C ILE A 13 -9.81 0.46 14.04
N ASN A 14 -10.35 0.35 15.26
CA ASN A 14 -9.64 -0.25 16.39
C ASN A 14 -9.28 -1.73 16.12
N LEU A 15 -10.18 -2.46 15.47
CA LEU A 15 -9.89 -3.84 15.05
C LEU A 15 -8.74 -3.91 14.05
N MET A 16 -8.73 -3.01 13.06
CA MET A 16 -7.63 -2.93 12.09
C MET A 16 -6.30 -2.53 12.73
N GLU A 17 -6.31 -1.64 13.73
CA GLU A 17 -5.11 -1.32 14.52
C GLU A 17 -4.56 -2.57 15.20
N TYR A 18 -5.42 -3.31 15.89
CA TYR A 18 -5.02 -4.57 16.53
C TYR A 18 -4.44 -5.57 15.53
N LEU A 19 -5.06 -5.72 14.36
CA LEU A 19 -4.56 -6.59 13.30
C LEU A 19 -3.22 -6.10 12.75
N SER A 20 -3.03 -4.79 12.60
CA SER A 20 -1.77 -4.16 12.18
C SER A 20 -0.62 -4.46 13.16
N GLU A 21 -0.91 -4.40 14.47
CA GLU A 21 0.06 -4.78 15.50
C GLU A 21 0.38 -6.28 15.46
N ALA A 22 -0.63 -7.12 15.28
CA ALA A 22 -0.45 -8.57 15.16
C ALA A 22 0.41 -8.93 13.94
N LEU A 23 0.15 -8.28 12.79
CA LEU A 23 0.94 -8.44 11.57
C LEU A 23 2.40 -8.02 11.78
N SER A 24 2.62 -6.87 12.43
CA SER A 24 3.97 -6.38 12.76
C SER A 24 4.73 -7.32 13.71
N LYS A 25 4.03 -8.01 14.61
CA LYS A 25 4.62 -9.02 15.51
C LYS A 25 4.92 -10.33 14.78
N LYS A 26 4.12 -10.66 13.77
CA LYS A 26 4.33 -11.86 12.95
C LYS A 26 5.58 -11.72 12.08
N TYR A 27 5.87 -10.52 11.59
CA TYR A 27 7.00 -10.22 10.71
C TYR A 27 7.92 -9.13 11.30
N PRO A 28 8.64 -9.41 12.42
CA PRO A 28 9.31 -8.35 13.19
C PRO A 28 10.60 -7.81 12.57
N ASN A 29 11.25 -8.56 11.68
CA ASN A 29 12.58 -8.23 11.17
C ASN A 29 12.72 -8.51 9.67
N THR A 30 11.71 -8.17 8.90
CA THR A 30 11.75 -8.33 7.46
C THR A 30 12.66 -7.27 6.81
N SER A 31 13.46 -7.68 5.82
CA SER A 31 14.25 -6.75 5.01
C SER A 31 13.32 -5.95 4.07
N SER A 32 13.81 -4.85 3.52
CA SER A 32 13.06 -4.06 2.53
C SER A 32 12.75 -4.82 1.24
N GLU A 33 13.41 -5.96 1.00
CA GLU A 33 13.20 -6.84 -0.16
C GLU A 33 12.15 -7.91 0.11
N ASP A 34 11.73 -8.08 1.37
CA ASP A 34 10.73 -9.06 1.77
C ASP A 34 9.32 -8.54 1.49
N PRO A 35 8.48 -9.23 0.71
CA PRO A 35 7.09 -8.83 0.47
C PRO A 35 6.27 -8.63 1.74
N HIS A 36 6.54 -9.38 2.81
CA HIS A 36 5.85 -9.22 4.10
C HIS A 36 6.24 -7.94 4.84
N HIS A 37 7.42 -7.37 4.57
CA HIS A 37 7.73 -6.01 5.01
C HIS A 37 6.76 -5.00 4.40
N TYR A 38 6.53 -5.12 3.09
CA TYR A 38 5.59 -4.29 2.35
C TYR A 38 4.14 -4.51 2.80
N GLU A 39 3.76 -5.76 3.07
CA GLU A 39 2.45 -6.12 3.65
C GLU A 39 2.16 -5.29 4.89
N THR A 40 3.11 -5.27 5.83
CA THR A 40 3.01 -4.51 7.07
C THR A 40 2.89 -3.00 6.83
N ILE A 41 3.66 -2.45 5.90
CA ILE A 41 3.65 -1.03 5.56
C ILE A 41 2.33 -0.62 4.92
N ILE A 42 1.85 -1.37 3.92
CA ILE A 42 0.58 -1.07 3.23
C ILE A 42 -0.58 -1.14 4.21
N PHE A 43 -0.62 -2.18 5.05
CA PHE A 43 -1.69 -2.33 6.02
C PHE A 43 -1.71 -1.18 7.04
N LYS A 44 -0.54 -0.78 7.58
CA LYS A 44 -0.42 0.40 8.44
C LYS A 44 -0.90 1.67 7.74
N LYS A 45 -0.51 1.86 6.48
CA LYS A 45 -0.96 3.01 5.68
C LYS A 45 -2.49 3.04 5.57
N ILE A 46 -3.13 1.90 5.29
CA ILE A 46 -4.59 1.80 5.22
C ILE A 46 -5.23 2.23 6.55
N VAL A 47 -4.72 1.73 7.69
CA VAL A 47 -5.21 2.13 9.02
C VAL A 47 -5.09 3.64 9.24
N HIS A 48 -3.93 4.24 8.94
CA HIS A 48 -3.73 5.68 9.05
C HIS A 48 -4.67 6.49 8.16
N MET A 49 -4.95 6.00 6.95
CA MET A 49 -5.90 6.66 6.05
C MET A 49 -7.33 6.61 6.60
N PHE A 50 -7.74 5.52 7.26
CA PHE A 50 -9.04 5.44 7.92
C PHE A 50 -9.17 6.41 9.11
N HIS A 51 -8.12 6.59 9.91
CA HIS A 51 -8.10 7.62 10.96
C HIS A 51 -8.21 9.03 10.39
N SER A 52 -7.48 9.32 9.32
CA SER A 52 -7.56 10.62 8.63
C SER A 52 -8.95 10.86 8.05
N PHE A 53 -9.57 9.83 7.50
CA PHE A 53 -10.94 9.89 6.99
C PHE A 53 -11.95 10.17 8.12
N GLU A 54 -11.84 9.48 9.26
CA GLU A 54 -12.66 9.76 10.44
C GLU A 54 -12.52 11.21 10.89
N PHE A 55 -11.27 11.71 10.99
CA PHE A 55 -10.99 13.08 11.38
C PHE A 55 -11.64 14.09 10.45
N LEU A 56 -11.50 13.94 9.13
CA LEU A 56 -12.08 14.81 8.13
C LEU A 56 -13.62 14.87 8.23
N ILE A 57 -14.27 13.73 8.45
CA ILE A 57 -15.74 13.69 8.57
C ILE A 57 -16.22 14.26 9.91
N THR A 58 -15.52 13.94 11.00
CA THR A 58 -16.06 14.21 12.36
C THR A 58 -15.64 15.58 12.90
N LYS A 59 -14.46 16.08 12.53
CA LYS A 59 -13.88 17.30 13.07
C LYS A 59 -13.92 18.45 12.07
N GLU A 60 -13.41 18.21 10.87
CA GLU A 60 -13.28 19.25 9.85
C GLU A 60 -14.52 19.40 8.98
N GLN A 61 -15.41 18.39 8.94
CA GLN A 61 -16.59 18.34 8.07
C GLN A 61 -16.26 18.58 6.59
N ASP A 62 -15.04 18.21 6.20
CA ASP A 62 -14.54 18.35 4.83
C ASP A 62 -14.88 17.10 4.00
N GLU A 63 -16.06 17.13 3.39
CA GLU A 63 -16.55 16.03 2.57
C GLU A 63 -15.71 15.83 1.29
N VAL A 64 -15.15 16.89 0.72
CA VAL A 64 -14.39 16.80 -0.54
C VAL A 64 -13.11 16.05 -0.31
N SER A 65 -12.32 16.48 0.68
CA SER A 65 -11.08 15.78 1.04
C SER A 65 -11.35 14.35 1.53
N ALA A 66 -12.43 14.15 2.29
CA ALA A 66 -12.83 12.81 2.73
C ALA A 66 -13.13 11.87 1.54
N ARG A 67 -13.85 12.34 0.51
CA ARG A 67 -14.12 11.55 -0.71
C ARG A 67 -12.84 11.22 -1.50
N CYS A 68 -11.93 12.18 -1.63
CA CYS A 68 -10.63 11.94 -2.26
C CYS A 68 -9.82 10.87 -1.49
N LEU A 69 -9.79 10.99 -0.16
CA LEU A 69 -9.09 10.04 0.70
C LEU A 69 -9.73 8.64 0.65
N LEU A 70 -11.07 8.56 0.60
CA LEU A 70 -11.79 7.29 0.47
C LEU A 70 -11.38 6.55 -0.81
N ARG A 71 -11.22 7.27 -1.93
CA ARG A 71 -10.69 6.65 -3.16
C ARG A 71 -9.31 6.06 -2.94
N GLY A 72 -8.40 6.81 -2.32
CA GLY A 72 -7.06 6.30 -2.00
C GLY A 72 -7.08 5.09 -1.05
N ILE A 73 -8.03 5.04 -0.11
CA ILE A 73 -8.26 3.87 0.75
C ILE A 73 -8.66 2.67 -0.10
N LEU A 74 -9.65 2.82 -0.98
CA LEU A 74 -10.14 1.75 -1.86
C LEU A 74 -9.01 1.21 -2.76
N ASP A 75 -8.23 2.10 -3.36
CA ASP A 75 -7.09 1.73 -4.20
C ASP A 75 -6.04 0.93 -3.37
N SER A 76 -5.74 1.39 -2.14
CA SER A 76 -4.78 0.71 -1.26
C SER A 76 -5.29 -0.66 -0.77
N VAL A 77 -6.58 -0.77 -0.43
CA VAL A 77 -7.21 -2.04 -0.03
C VAL A 77 -7.23 -3.02 -1.21
N THR A 78 -7.58 -2.55 -2.40
CA THR A 78 -7.58 -3.39 -3.61
C THR A 78 -6.18 -3.91 -3.91
N THR A 79 -5.16 -3.07 -3.80
CA THR A 79 -3.75 -3.47 -3.96
C THR A 79 -3.35 -4.52 -2.92
N TYR A 80 -3.69 -4.29 -1.65
CA TYR A 80 -3.41 -5.24 -0.57
C TYR A 80 -4.06 -6.60 -0.84
N CYS A 81 -5.35 -6.63 -1.17
CA CYS A 81 -6.06 -7.86 -1.50
C CYS A 81 -5.46 -8.55 -2.74
N PHE A 82 -5.11 -7.81 -3.78
CA PHE A 82 -4.49 -8.37 -4.97
C PHE A 82 -3.19 -9.10 -4.66
N ILE A 83 -2.33 -8.52 -3.80
CA ILE A 83 -1.02 -9.11 -3.52
C ILE A 83 -1.13 -10.27 -2.53
N TYR A 84 -1.88 -10.10 -1.42
CA TYR A 84 -1.78 -10.99 -0.26
C TYR A 84 -2.99 -11.91 -0.04
N GLU A 85 -4.16 -11.62 -0.67
CA GLU A 85 -5.34 -12.45 -0.42
C GLU A 85 -5.26 -13.77 -1.20
N ARG A 86 -5.42 -14.89 -0.48
CA ARG A 86 -5.50 -16.25 -1.04
C ARG A 86 -4.33 -16.65 -1.95
N ALA A 87 -3.15 -16.11 -1.67
CA ALA A 87 -1.94 -16.39 -2.41
C ALA A 87 -0.98 -17.25 -1.57
N ASP A 88 -0.27 -18.17 -2.21
CA ASP A 88 0.89 -18.80 -1.59
C ASP A 88 2.13 -17.89 -1.65
N GLU A 89 3.22 -18.27 -0.99
CA GLU A 89 4.44 -17.46 -0.89
C GLU A 89 5.01 -17.08 -2.27
N ASN A 90 5.02 -17.98 -3.24
CA ASN A 90 5.53 -17.71 -4.59
C ASN A 90 4.63 -16.73 -5.33
N GLU A 91 3.32 -16.87 -5.15
CA GLU A 91 2.33 -15.98 -5.76
C GLU A 91 2.37 -14.58 -5.14
N ILE A 92 2.57 -14.48 -3.81
CA ILE A 92 2.79 -13.20 -3.13
C ILE A 92 4.03 -12.51 -3.69
N MET A 93 5.16 -13.23 -3.81
CA MET A 93 6.39 -12.71 -4.39
C MET A 93 6.17 -12.20 -5.81
N PHE A 94 5.54 -13.01 -6.67
CA PHE A 94 5.25 -12.64 -8.04
C PHE A 94 4.37 -11.37 -8.14
N ARG A 95 3.24 -11.36 -7.43
CA ARG A 95 2.30 -10.23 -7.45
C ARG A 95 2.92 -8.96 -6.88
N HIS A 96 3.74 -9.09 -5.81
CA HIS A 96 4.46 -7.98 -5.21
C HIS A 96 5.43 -7.32 -6.22
N TYR A 97 6.29 -8.10 -6.87
CA TYR A 97 7.24 -7.57 -7.85
C TYR A 97 6.57 -7.03 -9.10
N LEU A 98 5.48 -7.65 -9.54
CA LEU A 98 4.68 -7.13 -10.66
C LEU A 98 4.10 -5.74 -10.33
N TYR A 99 3.55 -5.58 -9.13
CA TYR A 99 3.05 -4.30 -8.64
C TYR A 99 4.16 -3.25 -8.50
N ALA A 100 5.33 -3.64 -7.99
CA ALA A 100 6.48 -2.76 -7.87
C ALA A 100 6.95 -2.25 -9.24
N LEU A 101 7.02 -3.13 -10.24
CA LEU A 101 7.37 -2.76 -11.62
C LEU A 101 6.39 -1.78 -12.25
N ASP A 102 5.08 -2.03 -12.12
CA ASP A 102 4.04 -1.12 -12.63
C ASP A 102 4.14 0.27 -11.96
N SER A 103 4.38 0.29 -10.65
CA SER A 103 4.56 1.53 -9.89
C SER A 103 5.81 2.30 -10.33
N LEU A 104 6.93 1.61 -10.54
CA LEU A 104 8.19 2.20 -11.01
C LEU A 104 8.07 2.72 -12.45
N ASP A 105 7.41 1.99 -13.34
CA ASP A 105 7.16 2.44 -14.71
C ASP A 105 6.27 3.69 -14.76
N SER A 106 5.24 3.74 -13.94
CA SER A 106 4.38 4.91 -13.77
C SER A 106 5.14 6.11 -13.22
N TYR A 107 6.04 5.88 -12.24
CA TYR A 107 6.91 6.92 -11.69
C TYR A 107 7.92 7.43 -12.73
N LYS A 108 8.54 6.53 -13.50
CA LYS A 108 9.44 6.87 -14.61
C LYS A 108 8.75 7.78 -15.62
N LYS A 109 7.54 7.43 -16.06
CA LYS A 109 6.74 8.25 -16.99
C LYS A 109 6.47 9.65 -16.41
N SER A 110 6.16 9.74 -15.11
CA SER A 110 5.96 11.01 -14.43
C SER A 110 7.24 11.86 -14.36
N CYS A 111 8.38 11.23 -14.08
CA CYS A 111 9.68 11.92 -14.04
C CYS A 111 10.11 12.47 -15.40
N GLN A 112 9.78 11.79 -16.48
CA GLN A 112 10.10 12.25 -17.85
C GLN A 112 9.37 13.55 -18.23
N VAL A 113 8.22 13.80 -17.63
CA VAL A 113 7.45 15.05 -17.84
C VAL A 113 8.13 16.25 -17.16
N TYR A 114 8.86 16.04 -16.07
CA TYR A 114 9.54 17.09 -15.31
C TYR A 114 11.03 17.11 -15.65
N SER A 115 11.46 18.03 -16.48
CA SER A 115 12.72 18.11 -17.23
C SER A 115 14.05 18.16 -16.45
N ASN A 116 14.10 17.84 -15.17
CA ASN A 116 15.33 17.83 -14.35
C ASN A 116 15.67 16.44 -13.75
N ALA A 117 15.24 15.37 -14.37
CA ALA A 117 15.11 14.05 -13.75
C ALA A 117 16.19 13.02 -14.13
N ASN A 118 17.32 13.39 -14.77
CA ASN A 118 18.28 12.39 -15.23
C ASN A 118 18.77 11.43 -14.14
N THR A 119 19.10 11.93 -12.95
CA THR A 119 19.56 11.09 -11.84
C THR A 119 18.44 10.20 -11.27
N VAL A 120 17.24 10.77 -11.12
CA VAL A 120 16.08 10.04 -10.61
C VAL A 120 15.63 8.97 -11.61
N THR A 121 15.64 9.29 -12.90
CA THR A 121 15.32 8.34 -13.98
C THR A 121 16.29 7.16 -13.97
N GLN A 122 17.60 7.40 -13.79
CA GLN A 122 18.59 6.33 -13.71
C GLN A 122 18.35 5.42 -12.52
N ILE A 123 18.09 5.96 -11.33
CA ILE A 123 17.77 5.16 -10.14
C ILE A 123 16.53 4.29 -10.37
N VAL A 124 15.49 4.85 -11.00
CA VAL A 124 14.26 4.11 -11.31
C VAL A 124 14.55 2.99 -12.34
N GLU A 125 15.36 3.23 -13.34
CA GLU A 125 15.78 2.22 -14.32
C GLU A 125 16.55 1.07 -13.68
N ASP A 126 17.46 1.38 -12.76
CA ASP A 126 18.21 0.38 -12.00
C ASP A 126 17.28 -0.49 -11.13
N LEU A 127 16.29 0.14 -10.45
CA LEU A 127 15.29 -0.57 -9.68
C LEU A 127 14.36 -1.44 -10.54
N ILE A 128 13.97 -0.98 -11.73
CA ILE A 128 13.21 -1.79 -12.70
C ILE A 128 14.02 -3.01 -13.12
N GLY A 129 15.32 -2.83 -13.41
CA GLY A 129 16.22 -3.92 -13.76
C GLY A 129 16.29 -4.99 -12.66
N GLN A 130 16.51 -4.57 -11.42
CA GLN A 130 16.56 -5.48 -10.26
C GLN A 130 15.25 -6.25 -10.06
N ASN A 131 14.10 -5.57 -10.08
CA ASN A 131 12.79 -6.22 -9.92
C ASN A 131 12.47 -7.19 -11.06
N THR A 132 12.90 -6.88 -12.27
CA THR A 132 12.76 -7.78 -13.44
C THR A 132 13.59 -9.04 -13.26
N GLU A 133 14.83 -8.91 -12.76
CA GLU A 133 15.70 -10.05 -12.48
C GLU A 133 15.10 -10.96 -11.38
N TYR A 134 14.55 -10.38 -10.31
CA TYR A 134 13.84 -11.14 -9.29
C TYR A 134 12.66 -11.94 -9.87
N LEU A 135 11.84 -11.34 -10.72
CA LEU A 135 10.73 -12.03 -11.37
C LEU A 135 11.17 -13.21 -12.24
N HIS A 136 12.27 -13.06 -12.97
CA HIS A 136 12.80 -14.13 -13.80
C HIS A 136 13.37 -15.31 -13.01
N ASN A 137 13.82 -15.07 -11.78
CA ASN A 137 14.42 -16.07 -10.91
C ASN A 137 13.42 -16.77 -9.98
N LEU A 138 12.14 -16.38 -10.00
CA LEU A 138 11.11 -17.06 -9.22
C LEU A 138 10.88 -18.48 -9.76
N PRO A 139 10.83 -19.48 -8.86
CA PRO A 139 10.52 -20.84 -9.26
C PRO A 139 9.04 -20.94 -9.64
N TYR A 140 8.75 -21.20 -10.90
CA TYR A 140 7.43 -21.57 -11.43
C TYR A 140 7.34 -23.07 -11.61
#